data_86af9a68e1bc94da5c73b401f8e41315
#
_entry.id   86af9a68e1bc94da5c73b401f8e41315
#
_cell.length_a   1.000
_cell.length_b   1.000
_cell.length_c   1.000
_cell.angle_alpha   90.00
_cell.angle_beta   90.00
_cell.angle_gamma   90.00
#
_symmetry.space_group_name_H-M   'P 1'
#
loop_
_entity.id
_entity.type
_entity.pdbx_description
1 polymer ?
#
loop_
_entity_poly.entity_id
_entity_poly.type
_entity_poly.pdbx_seq_one_letter_code
_entity_poly.pdbx_strand_id
1 'polypeptide(L)'
;MEEARNAVRIAGGTLRGRMLRVLDAQGLRPTPDRVRESVFNWLGGSCAGARVLDLFAGSGAMGLEAYSRGASSLTLVESNPECAQLLKDETSGMDGVEVVEGDALSYLERAQGTFNLVFLDPPYRSGLLAKALKILSSRCLISESTLLYVEMSASDSISVPGYECLREQASGQVKYALWKKSSLLL
;
A
#
# COMPACT_ATOMS: atom_id res chain seq x y z
N MET A 1 -6.41 18.38 -25.30
CA MET A 1 -6.54 18.84 -23.90
C MET A 1 -7.51 17.93 -23.15
N GLU A 2 -7.12 16.66 -22.96
CA GLU A 2 -7.96 15.62 -22.31
C GLU A 2 -7.20 14.88 -21.19
N GLU A 3 -6.09 15.46 -20.71
CA GLU A 3 -5.14 14.79 -19.80
C GLU A 3 -5.41 15.01 -18.29
N ALA A 4 -6.47 15.68 -17.88
CA ALA A 4 -6.64 16.07 -16.47
C ALA A 4 -7.63 15.19 -15.67
N ARG A 5 -8.16 14.09 -16.20
CA ARG A 5 -9.22 13.31 -15.53
C ARG A 5 -8.71 12.20 -14.61
N ASN A 6 -7.46 11.76 -14.74
CA ASN A 6 -6.92 10.62 -14.01
C ASN A 6 -5.57 10.92 -13.35
N ALA A 7 -5.56 11.89 -12.45
CA ALA A 7 -4.36 12.19 -11.67
C ALA A 7 -4.68 12.19 -10.17
N VAL A 8 -3.74 11.69 -9.37
CA VAL A 8 -3.83 11.68 -7.90
C VAL A 8 -2.79 12.63 -7.34
N ARG A 9 -3.20 13.51 -6.42
CA ARG A 9 -2.30 14.47 -5.79
C ARG A 9 -1.74 13.93 -4.48
N ILE A 10 -0.43 14.08 -4.28
CA ILE A 10 0.22 13.86 -2.98
C ILE A 10 -0.21 14.97 -2.02
N ALA A 11 -0.75 14.58 -0.85
CA ALA A 11 -1.37 15.52 0.09
C ALA A 11 -0.37 16.12 1.10
N GLY A 12 0.69 15.38 1.47
CA GLY A 12 1.61 15.80 2.51
C GLY A 12 3.08 15.49 2.21
N GLY A 13 3.96 15.98 3.08
CA GLY A 13 5.39 15.71 3.03
C GLY A 13 6.16 16.47 1.94
N THR A 14 7.32 15.96 1.57
CA THR A 14 8.27 16.61 0.65
C THR A 14 7.78 16.69 -0.79
N LEU A 15 6.89 15.79 -1.20
CA LEU A 15 6.28 15.77 -2.54
C LEU A 15 4.87 16.39 -2.57
N ARG A 16 4.47 17.10 -1.51
CA ARG A 16 3.14 17.71 -1.43
C ARG A 16 2.80 18.53 -2.67
N GLY A 17 1.62 18.28 -3.23
CA GLY A 17 1.12 18.95 -4.43
C GLY A 17 1.53 18.28 -5.74
N ARG A 18 2.44 17.31 -5.72
CA ARG A 18 2.79 16.55 -6.91
C ARG A 18 1.60 15.76 -7.42
N MET A 19 1.39 15.80 -8.73
CA MET A 19 0.35 15.04 -9.41
C MET A 19 0.95 13.74 -9.95
N LEU A 20 0.37 12.62 -9.57
CA LEU A 20 0.71 11.30 -10.09
C LEU A 20 -0.23 10.97 -11.25
N ARG A 21 0.31 10.56 -12.36
CA ARG A 21 -0.48 10.09 -13.50
C ARG A 21 -1.11 8.74 -13.17
N VAL A 22 -2.36 8.55 -13.54
CA VAL A 22 -3.08 7.29 -13.37
C VAL A 22 -3.50 6.81 -14.74
N LEU A 23 -3.13 5.58 -15.08
CA LEU A 23 -3.62 4.96 -16.31
C LEU A 23 -5.07 4.54 -16.12
N ASP A 24 -5.88 4.76 -17.16
CA ASP A 24 -7.27 4.31 -17.20
C ASP A 24 -7.32 2.81 -17.54
N ALA A 25 -6.70 1.99 -16.68
CA ALA A 25 -6.76 0.54 -16.82
C ALA A 25 -8.05 0.03 -16.17
N GLN A 26 -8.75 -0.86 -16.85
CA GLN A 26 -10.01 -1.42 -16.38
C GLN A 26 -9.85 -2.02 -14.97
N GLY A 27 -10.59 -1.48 -14.01
CA GLY A 27 -10.60 -1.94 -12.61
C GLY A 27 -9.69 -1.18 -11.65
N LEU A 28 -8.83 -0.30 -12.12
CA LEU A 28 -8.03 0.58 -11.25
C LEU A 28 -8.89 1.80 -10.84
N ARG A 29 -9.37 1.79 -9.59
CA ARG A 29 -9.90 2.99 -8.94
C ARG A 29 -8.87 3.43 -7.92
N PRO A 30 -8.23 4.61 -8.09
CA PRO A 30 -7.35 5.16 -7.06
C PRO A 30 -8.11 5.28 -5.75
N THR A 31 -7.46 4.95 -4.65
CA THR A 31 -8.00 5.20 -3.31
C THR A 31 -8.41 6.68 -3.21
N PRO A 32 -9.67 6.99 -2.88
CA PRO A 32 -10.15 8.37 -2.82
C PRO A 32 -9.30 9.23 -1.88
N ASP A 33 -9.09 10.50 -2.21
CA ASP A 33 -8.28 11.44 -1.43
C ASP A 33 -8.68 11.46 0.05
N ARG A 34 -9.98 11.45 0.33
CA ARG A 34 -10.51 11.42 1.69
C ARG A 34 -10.09 10.16 2.46
N VAL A 35 -10.04 9.01 1.79
CA VAL A 35 -9.59 7.75 2.42
C VAL A 35 -8.10 7.85 2.73
N ARG A 36 -7.28 8.31 1.76
CA ARG A 36 -5.84 8.51 1.98
C ARG A 36 -5.57 9.48 3.13
N GLU A 37 -6.26 10.61 3.19
CA GLU A 37 -6.14 11.56 4.29
C GLU A 37 -6.45 10.91 5.63
N SER A 38 -7.53 10.14 5.74
CA SER A 38 -7.89 9.42 6.96
C SER A 38 -6.80 8.45 7.38
N VAL A 39 -6.30 7.64 6.44
CA VAL A 39 -5.24 6.64 6.70
C VAL A 39 -3.96 7.31 7.17
N PHE A 40 -3.50 8.36 6.51
CA PHE A 40 -2.27 9.05 6.91
C PHE A 40 -2.42 9.85 8.21
N ASN A 41 -3.64 10.27 8.56
CA ASN A 41 -3.93 10.80 9.89
C ASN A 41 -3.83 9.70 10.97
N TRP A 42 -4.29 8.48 10.68
CA TRP A 42 -4.12 7.34 11.60
C TRP A 42 -2.66 6.93 11.78
N LEU A 43 -1.90 6.93 10.67
CA LEU A 43 -0.47 6.62 10.70
C LEU A 43 0.35 7.67 11.46
N GLY A 44 -0.10 8.93 11.48
CA GLY A 44 0.63 10.01 12.14
C GLY A 44 2.08 10.09 11.69
N GLY A 45 3.02 9.99 12.63
CA GLY A 45 4.46 10.01 12.36
C GLY A 45 5.07 8.68 11.95
N SER A 46 4.28 7.60 11.80
CA SER A 46 4.79 6.24 11.57
C SER A 46 5.47 6.04 10.21
N CYS A 47 5.32 6.98 9.29
CA CYS A 47 6.03 6.95 8.01
C CYS A 47 7.51 7.35 8.14
N ALA A 48 7.85 8.20 9.09
CA ALA A 48 9.21 8.73 9.24
C ALA A 48 10.22 7.60 9.52
N GLY A 49 11.21 7.47 8.65
CA GLY A 49 12.24 6.42 8.73
C GLY A 49 11.76 5.01 8.41
N ALA A 50 10.48 4.82 8.07
CA ALA A 50 9.91 3.51 7.79
C ALA A 50 10.45 2.90 6.49
N ARG A 51 10.62 1.58 6.49
CA ARG A 51 10.75 0.76 5.29
C ARG A 51 9.35 0.34 4.86
N VAL A 52 8.91 0.83 3.71
CA VAL A 52 7.52 0.70 3.23
C VAL A 52 7.43 -0.27 2.06
N LEU A 53 6.38 -1.09 2.07
CA LEU A 53 5.98 -1.94 0.96
C LEU A 53 4.56 -1.55 0.51
N ASP A 54 4.39 -1.23 -0.75
CA ASP A 54 3.09 -1.12 -1.42
C ASP A 54 2.96 -2.32 -2.36
N LEU A 55 2.26 -3.36 -1.89
CA LEU A 55 2.29 -4.68 -2.54
C LEU A 55 1.39 -4.78 -3.77
N PHE A 56 0.44 -3.87 -3.92
CA PHE A 56 -0.49 -3.78 -5.04
C PHE A 56 -0.56 -2.31 -5.48
N ALA A 57 0.57 -1.79 -5.99
CA ALA A 57 0.83 -0.38 -6.02
C ALA A 57 -0.12 0.45 -6.91
N GLY A 58 -0.61 -0.11 -8.02
CA GLY A 58 -1.47 0.63 -8.94
C GLY A 58 -0.84 1.96 -9.38
N SER A 59 -1.43 3.07 -8.97
CA SER A 59 -0.88 4.42 -9.20
C SER A 59 0.29 4.78 -8.29
N GLY A 60 0.61 3.96 -7.29
CA GLY A 60 1.62 4.25 -6.28
C GLY A 60 1.21 5.31 -5.24
N ALA A 61 -0.05 5.74 -5.24
CA ALA A 61 -0.49 6.86 -4.41
C ALA A 61 -0.26 6.65 -2.90
N MET A 62 -0.50 5.44 -2.38
CA MET A 62 -0.29 5.13 -0.96
C MET A 62 1.20 5.08 -0.61
N GLY A 63 1.98 4.34 -1.39
CA GLY A 63 3.42 4.22 -1.17
C GLY A 63 4.15 5.55 -1.31
N LEU A 64 3.85 6.33 -2.35
CA LEU A 64 4.48 7.63 -2.59
C LEU A 64 4.06 8.69 -1.58
N GLU A 65 2.84 8.65 -1.07
CA GLU A 65 2.42 9.49 0.06
C GLU A 65 3.25 9.16 1.32
N ALA A 66 3.46 7.86 1.63
CA ALA A 66 4.31 7.45 2.75
C ALA A 66 5.77 7.89 2.56
N TYR A 67 6.31 7.73 1.36
CA TYR A 67 7.65 8.20 1.03
C TYR A 67 7.77 9.72 1.20
N SER A 68 6.80 10.46 0.69
CA SER A 68 6.72 11.92 0.85
C SER A 68 6.71 12.36 2.31
N ARG A 69 6.17 11.54 3.21
CA ARG A 69 6.10 11.77 4.66
C ARG A 69 7.30 11.23 5.43
N GLY A 70 8.38 10.88 4.72
CA GLY A 70 9.68 10.60 5.30
C GLY A 70 10.04 9.13 5.45
N ALA A 71 9.41 8.23 4.72
CA ALA A 71 9.87 6.84 4.67
C ALA A 71 11.31 6.77 4.16
N SER A 72 12.11 5.90 4.77
CA SER A 72 13.52 5.72 4.40
C SER A 72 13.70 4.91 3.13
N SER A 73 12.75 4.03 2.83
CA SER A 73 12.70 3.27 1.58
C SER A 73 11.27 2.87 1.24
N LEU A 74 11.02 2.70 -0.06
CA LEU A 74 9.73 2.31 -0.60
C LEU A 74 9.92 1.26 -1.69
N THR A 75 9.24 0.15 -1.58
CA THR A 75 9.09 -0.82 -2.67
C THR A 75 7.65 -0.80 -3.16
N LEU A 76 7.47 -0.56 -4.45
CA LEU A 76 6.20 -0.57 -5.17
C LEU A 76 6.15 -1.84 -6.03
N VAL A 77 5.19 -2.73 -5.77
CA VAL A 77 5.01 -3.95 -6.57
C VAL A 77 3.76 -3.81 -7.42
N GLU A 78 3.90 -3.96 -8.74
CA GLU A 78 2.81 -3.80 -9.70
C GLU A 78 2.89 -4.88 -10.79
N SER A 79 1.78 -5.57 -10.99
CA SER A 79 1.72 -6.66 -11.97
C SER A 79 1.42 -6.21 -13.39
N ASN A 80 0.76 -5.06 -13.57
CA ASN A 80 0.49 -4.49 -14.88
C ASN A 80 1.75 -3.79 -15.41
N PRO A 81 2.31 -4.24 -16.57
CA PRO A 81 3.56 -3.69 -17.10
C PRO A 81 3.50 -2.20 -17.43
N GLU A 82 2.36 -1.71 -17.94
CA GLU A 82 2.19 -0.29 -18.29
C GLU A 82 2.16 0.58 -17.02
N CYS A 83 1.45 0.14 -15.97
CA CYS A 83 1.43 0.81 -14.68
C CYS A 83 2.81 0.77 -14.02
N ALA A 84 3.50 -0.37 -14.07
CA ALA A 84 4.85 -0.49 -13.53
C ALA A 84 5.86 0.41 -14.26
N GLN A 85 5.74 0.53 -15.59
CA GLN A 85 6.59 1.46 -16.35
C GLN A 85 6.30 2.91 -15.97
N LEU A 86 5.03 3.28 -15.83
CA LEU A 86 4.66 4.62 -15.40
C LEU A 86 5.20 4.94 -13.99
N LEU A 87 5.12 3.98 -13.07
CA LEU A 87 5.71 4.12 -11.73
C LEU A 87 7.23 4.32 -11.79
N LYS A 88 7.94 3.57 -12.64
CA LYS A 88 9.39 3.73 -12.84
C LYS A 88 9.71 5.14 -13.33
N ASP A 89 8.91 5.66 -14.28
CA ASP A 89 9.09 7.02 -14.80
C ASP A 89 8.81 8.07 -13.71
N GLU A 90 7.73 7.91 -12.94
CA GLU A 90 7.34 8.82 -11.87
C GLU A 90 8.33 8.83 -10.69
N THR A 91 9.01 7.73 -10.46
CA THR A 91 9.96 7.58 -9.33
C THR A 91 11.42 7.73 -9.74
N SER A 92 11.68 8.03 -11.01
CA SER A 92 13.05 8.20 -11.52
C SER A 92 13.81 9.26 -10.73
N GLY A 93 14.99 8.89 -10.22
CA GLY A 93 15.82 9.77 -9.41
C GLY A 93 15.39 9.90 -7.93
N MET A 94 14.41 9.12 -7.46
CA MET A 94 14.07 9.08 -6.04
C MET A 94 14.94 8.06 -5.31
N ASP A 95 15.72 8.51 -4.35
CA ASP A 95 16.58 7.65 -3.55
C ASP A 95 15.75 6.71 -2.66
N GLY A 96 16.13 5.42 -2.62
CA GLY A 96 15.45 4.43 -1.79
C GLY A 96 14.08 3.98 -2.28
N VAL A 97 13.67 4.35 -3.52
CA VAL A 97 12.43 3.88 -4.15
C VAL A 97 12.75 2.81 -5.18
N GLU A 98 12.10 1.67 -5.06
CA GLU A 98 12.20 0.53 -5.98
C GLU A 98 10.83 0.21 -6.57
N VAL A 99 10.74 0.05 -7.88
CA VAL A 99 9.54 -0.46 -8.57
C VAL A 99 9.82 -1.86 -9.10
N VAL A 100 9.02 -2.81 -8.62
CA VAL A 100 9.08 -4.21 -9.02
C VAL A 100 7.88 -4.53 -9.91
N GLU A 101 8.14 -4.78 -11.18
CA GLU A 101 7.15 -5.31 -12.11
C GLU A 101 7.01 -6.81 -11.89
N GLY A 102 5.82 -7.26 -11.50
CA GLY A 102 5.58 -8.68 -11.29
C GLY A 102 4.46 -9.00 -10.32
N ASP A 103 4.27 -10.30 -10.11
CA ASP A 103 3.26 -10.84 -9.21
C ASP A 103 3.62 -10.59 -7.74
N ALA A 104 2.64 -10.13 -6.98
CA ALA A 104 2.80 -9.76 -5.57
C ALA A 104 3.28 -10.92 -4.69
N LEU A 105 2.69 -12.11 -4.84
CA LEU A 105 3.07 -13.28 -4.02
C LEU A 105 4.47 -13.77 -4.40
N SER A 106 4.79 -13.80 -5.68
CA SER A 106 6.14 -14.13 -6.17
C SER A 106 7.19 -13.15 -5.66
N TYR A 107 6.86 -11.87 -5.54
CA TYR A 107 7.74 -10.90 -4.89
C TYR A 107 7.97 -11.25 -3.42
N LEU A 108 6.90 -11.51 -2.65
CA LEU A 108 7.02 -11.83 -1.23
C LEU A 108 7.87 -13.09 -0.98
N GLU A 109 7.83 -14.07 -1.88
CA GLU A 109 8.64 -15.30 -1.75
C GLU A 109 10.15 -15.05 -1.84
N ARG A 110 10.59 -13.94 -2.42
CA ARG A 110 12.00 -13.58 -2.55
C ARG A 110 12.42 -12.36 -1.75
N ALA A 111 11.45 -11.59 -1.22
CA ALA A 111 11.71 -10.40 -0.43
C ALA A 111 12.54 -10.73 0.82
N GLN A 112 13.35 -9.79 1.28
CA GLN A 112 14.19 -9.94 2.46
C GLN A 112 14.04 -8.75 3.41
N GLY A 113 14.31 -9.01 4.67
CA GLY A 113 14.23 -8.02 5.75
C GLY A 113 12.78 -7.70 6.12
N THR A 114 12.61 -6.93 7.18
CA THR A 114 11.31 -6.61 7.77
C THR A 114 10.82 -5.24 7.32
N PHE A 115 9.56 -5.13 6.90
CA PHE A 115 8.89 -3.88 6.60
C PHE A 115 8.27 -3.29 7.87
N ASN A 116 8.23 -1.96 7.97
CA ASN A 116 7.59 -1.24 9.07
C ASN A 116 6.14 -0.86 8.73
N LEU A 117 5.85 -0.65 7.44
CA LEU A 117 4.52 -0.33 6.95
C LEU A 117 4.28 -1.07 5.64
N VAL A 118 3.14 -1.75 5.53
CA VAL A 118 2.74 -2.48 4.33
C VAL A 118 1.34 -2.05 3.91
N PHE A 119 1.18 -1.66 2.66
CA PHE A 119 -0.12 -1.41 2.04
C PHE A 119 -0.57 -2.65 1.29
N LEU A 120 -1.80 -3.11 1.58
CA LEU A 120 -2.43 -4.31 1.05
C LEU A 120 -3.81 -3.96 0.48
N ASP A 121 -3.85 -3.64 -0.81
CA ASP A 121 -5.07 -3.35 -1.57
C ASP A 121 -5.19 -4.26 -2.79
N PRO A 122 -5.36 -5.59 -2.57
CA PRO A 122 -5.48 -6.54 -3.67
C PRO A 122 -6.83 -6.41 -4.38
N PRO A 123 -6.94 -6.87 -5.63
CA PRO A 123 -8.23 -6.98 -6.32
C PRO A 123 -9.25 -7.74 -5.46
N TYR A 124 -10.48 -7.21 -5.38
CA TYR A 124 -11.54 -7.81 -4.57
C TYR A 124 -11.81 -9.26 -4.96
N ARG A 125 -12.14 -10.10 -3.97
CA ARG A 125 -12.45 -11.53 -4.12
C ARG A 125 -11.36 -12.39 -4.75
N SER A 126 -10.13 -11.88 -4.84
CA SER A 126 -8.99 -12.63 -5.40
C SER A 126 -8.42 -13.69 -4.44
N GLY A 127 -8.71 -13.57 -3.15
CA GLY A 127 -8.06 -14.39 -2.10
C GLY A 127 -6.59 -14.03 -1.85
N LEU A 128 -6.07 -13.00 -2.52
CA LEU A 128 -4.66 -12.61 -2.43
C LEU A 128 -4.30 -12.05 -1.07
N LEU A 129 -5.22 -11.36 -0.38
CA LEU A 129 -4.97 -10.79 0.94
C LEU A 129 -4.54 -11.86 1.95
N ALA A 130 -5.32 -12.94 2.07
CA ALA A 130 -5.01 -14.02 3.01
C ALA A 130 -3.68 -14.71 2.68
N LYS A 131 -3.39 -14.92 1.39
CA LYS A 131 -2.13 -15.51 0.93
C LYS A 131 -0.95 -14.58 1.23
N ALA A 132 -1.07 -13.29 0.95
CA ALA A 132 -0.03 -12.30 1.24
C ALA A 132 0.28 -12.22 2.74
N LEU A 133 -0.74 -12.15 3.60
CA LEU A 133 -0.58 -12.13 5.06
C LEU A 133 0.13 -13.40 5.57
N LYS A 134 -0.22 -14.56 5.02
CA LYS A 134 0.46 -15.82 5.36
C LYS A 134 1.95 -15.78 5.02
N ILE A 135 2.31 -15.35 3.81
CA ILE A 135 3.71 -15.26 3.38
C ILE A 135 4.47 -14.20 4.18
N LEU A 136 3.90 -13.01 4.36
CA LEU A 136 4.49 -11.94 5.17
C LEU A 136 4.86 -12.44 6.58
N SER A 137 3.96 -13.19 7.20
CA SER A 137 4.19 -13.74 8.54
C SER A 137 5.19 -14.89 8.55
N SER A 138 5.02 -15.89 7.67
CA SER A 138 5.87 -17.09 7.66
C SER A 138 7.33 -16.81 7.27
N ARG A 139 7.56 -15.77 6.47
CA ARG A 139 8.89 -15.33 6.04
C ARG A 139 9.49 -14.25 6.92
N CYS A 140 8.85 -13.90 8.03
CA CYS A 140 9.31 -12.85 8.94
C CYS A 140 9.53 -11.49 8.25
N LEU A 141 8.74 -11.19 7.20
CA LEU A 141 8.78 -9.90 6.50
C LEU A 141 8.08 -8.79 7.28
N ILE A 142 7.35 -9.14 8.32
CA ILE A 142 6.67 -8.24 9.26
C ILE A 142 6.94 -8.66 10.70
N SER A 143 6.93 -7.68 11.62
CA SER A 143 7.08 -7.86 13.06
C SER A 143 5.80 -7.41 13.80
N GLU A 144 5.79 -7.50 15.12
CA GLU A 144 4.69 -6.98 15.97
C GLU A 144 4.54 -5.46 15.89
N SER A 145 5.61 -4.73 15.51
CA SER A 145 5.57 -3.28 15.31
C SER A 145 5.16 -2.86 13.90
N THR A 146 5.02 -3.80 12.97
CA THR A 146 4.63 -3.50 11.59
C THR A 146 3.16 -3.07 11.54
N LEU A 147 2.90 -1.95 10.88
CA LEU A 147 1.54 -1.50 10.55
C LEU A 147 1.15 -2.02 9.17
N LEU A 148 -0.06 -2.58 9.09
CA LEU A 148 -0.64 -3.08 7.86
C LEU A 148 -1.87 -2.26 7.53
N TYR A 149 -1.84 -1.54 6.41
CA TYR A 149 -3.06 -1.02 5.80
C TYR A 149 -3.69 -2.10 4.95
N VAL A 150 -4.97 -2.32 5.13
CA VAL A 150 -5.73 -3.34 4.40
C VAL A 150 -6.97 -2.70 3.81
N GLU A 151 -7.18 -2.88 2.51
CA GLU A 151 -8.41 -2.49 1.83
C GLU A 151 -9.18 -3.74 1.38
N MET A 152 -10.51 -3.72 1.54
CA MET A 152 -11.38 -4.85 1.21
C MET A 152 -12.77 -4.36 0.84
N SER A 153 -13.61 -5.24 0.30
CA SER A 153 -15.03 -4.94 0.11
C SER A 153 -15.72 -4.68 1.44
N ALA A 154 -16.63 -3.70 1.49
CA ALA A 154 -17.42 -3.41 2.70
C ALA A 154 -18.30 -4.59 3.15
N SER A 155 -18.63 -5.52 2.23
CA SER A 155 -19.34 -6.76 2.54
C SER A 155 -18.46 -7.83 3.17
N ASP A 156 -17.14 -7.69 3.11
CA ASP A 156 -16.22 -8.69 3.59
C ASP A 156 -15.94 -8.45 5.08
N SER A 157 -16.03 -9.52 5.87
CA SER A 157 -15.52 -9.54 7.24
C SER A 157 -14.28 -10.42 7.25
N ILE A 158 -13.11 -9.82 7.34
CA ILE A 158 -11.88 -10.59 7.44
C ILE A 158 -11.44 -10.55 8.90
N SER A 159 -11.55 -11.71 9.55
CA SER A 159 -10.81 -11.98 10.77
C SER A 159 -9.61 -12.81 10.39
N VAL A 160 -8.41 -12.27 10.54
CA VAL A 160 -7.18 -13.00 10.29
C VAL A 160 -6.56 -13.35 11.63
N PRO A 161 -6.50 -14.65 11.98
CA PRO A 161 -5.86 -15.06 13.24
C PRO A 161 -4.43 -14.52 13.35
N GLY A 162 -4.10 -14.01 14.51
CA GLY A 162 -2.77 -13.43 14.77
C GLY A 162 -2.61 -11.95 14.38
N TYR A 163 -3.72 -11.28 14.00
CA TYR A 163 -3.72 -9.83 13.74
C TYR A 163 -4.82 -9.15 14.55
N GLU A 164 -4.58 -7.92 14.97
CA GLU A 164 -5.56 -7.07 15.61
C GLU A 164 -5.84 -5.83 14.76
N CYS A 165 -7.11 -5.44 14.68
CA CYS A 165 -7.54 -4.22 14.02
C CYS A 165 -7.39 -3.04 14.98
N LEU A 166 -6.56 -2.06 14.61
CA LEU A 166 -6.36 -0.84 15.38
C LEU A 166 -7.41 0.22 15.04
N ARG A 167 -7.78 0.30 13.77
CA ARG A 167 -8.72 1.25 13.21
C ARG A 167 -9.41 0.65 12.00
N GLU A 168 -10.70 0.92 11.85
CA GLU A 168 -11.47 0.52 10.67
C GLU A 168 -12.47 1.60 10.30
N GLN A 169 -12.70 1.79 9.03
CA GLN A 169 -13.72 2.68 8.49
C GLN A 169 -14.23 2.16 7.15
N ALA A 170 -15.48 2.47 6.82
CA ALA A 170 -16.06 2.20 5.52
C ALA A 170 -16.34 3.50 4.76
N SER A 171 -16.16 3.46 3.44
CA SER A 171 -16.50 4.54 2.52
C SER A 171 -17.10 3.94 1.25
N GLY A 172 -18.42 4.06 1.10
CA GLY A 172 -19.15 3.41 0.02
C GLY A 172 -19.07 1.89 0.12
N GLN A 173 -18.57 1.25 -0.93
CA GLN A 173 -18.40 -0.21 -1.02
C GLN A 173 -17.04 -0.71 -0.54
N VAL A 174 -16.22 0.18 0.01
CA VAL A 174 -14.87 -0.10 0.44
C VAL A 174 -14.79 -0.01 1.95
N LYS A 175 -14.16 -1.00 2.55
CA LYS A 175 -13.71 -1.00 3.94
C LYS A 175 -12.20 -0.95 3.96
N TYR A 176 -11.66 -0.08 4.80
CA TYR A 176 -10.23 0.06 4.99
C TYR A 176 -9.88 0.08 6.47
N ALA A 177 -8.77 -0.54 6.79
CA ALA A 177 -8.37 -0.76 8.17
C ALA A 177 -6.86 -0.65 8.35
N LEU A 178 -6.46 -0.30 9.56
CA LEU A 178 -5.08 -0.37 10.02
C LEU A 178 -4.97 -1.53 11.02
N TRP A 179 -4.12 -2.47 10.71
CA TRP A 179 -3.87 -3.67 11.50
C TRP A 179 -2.44 -3.74 11.98
N LYS A 180 -2.21 -4.53 13.00
CA LYS A 180 -0.87 -4.99 13.38
C LYS A 180 -0.90 -6.48 13.73
N LYS A 181 0.27 -7.11 13.73
CA LYS A 181 0.41 -8.47 14.24
C LYS A 181 0.11 -8.49 15.73
N SER A 182 -0.75 -9.41 16.16
CA SER A 182 -1.07 -9.57 17.59
C SER A 182 0.11 -10.16 18.34
N SER A 183 0.44 -9.56 19.48
CA SER A 183 1.43 -10.11 20.43
C SER A 183 0.88 -11.28 21.26
N LEU A 184 -0.42 -11.56 21.17
CA LEU A 184 -1.07 -12.64 21.89
C LEU A 184 -1.03 -13.93 21.05
N LEU A 185 0.14 -14.56 20.99
CA LEU A 185 0.27 -15.99 20.72
C LEU A 185 0.82 -16.63 21.99
N LEU A 186 -0.09 -16.99 22.86
CA LEU A 186 0.12 -18.05 23.82
C LEU A 186 -0.53 -19.33 23.31
#